data_285df6142bd85c2fc5508d341249e221
#
_entry.id   285df6142bd85c2fc5508d341249e221
#
_cell.length_a   1.000
_cell.length_b   1.000
_cell.length_c   1.000
_cell.angle_alpha   90.00
_cell.angle_beta   90.00
_cell.angle_gamma   90.00
#
_symmetry.space_group_name_H-M   'P 1'
#
loop_
_entity.id
_entity.type
_entity.pdbx_description
1 polymer ?
#
loop_
_entity_poly.entity_id
_entity_poly.type
_entity_poly.pdbx_seq_one_letter_code
_entity_poly.pdbx_strand_id
1 'polypeptide(L)'
;MANDMLSQEEINALLSGVVNNDTSDVQDVETKQEIVDAFTDMEKDAIGEIGNISMGSAATTLFTLLSQRVEITTPTVKQTTITKIAESYPLPFVSVFIKYSVGIDGMNLLILKEDDVKVITSLMLGGDGVSDIPEDLTEMHLSAISEAMNQMMGAASTSLSEMLGGKIDITPPKVSRVNFQGDRL
;
A
#
# COMPACT_ATOMS: atom_id res chain seq x y z
N MET A 1 3.87 -12.29 -43.09
CA MET A 1 3.60 -12.04 -41.67
C MET A 1 3.57 -13.39 -41.00
N ALA A 2 4.69 -13.81 -40.48
CA ALA A 2 4.85 -15.11 -39.83
C ALA A 2 4.36 -15.02 -38.37
N ASN A 3 3.57 -16.00 -38.03
CA ASN A 3 2.91 -16.14 -36.73
C ASN A 3 3.93 -16.74 -35.76
N ASP A 4 4.56 -15.92 -34.94
CA ASP A 4 5.43 -16.36 -33.82
C ASP A 4 4.56 -16.78 -32.62
N MET A 5 3.83 -17.87 -32.79
CA MET A 5 3.28 -18.61 -31.65
C MET A 5 4.13 -19.87 -31.49
N LEU A 6 4.78 -19.97 -30.31
CA LEU A 6 5.52 -21.18 -29.93
C LEU A 6 4.62 -22.41 -30.10
N SER A 7 5.16 -23.44 -30.72
CA SER A 7 4.43 -24.70 -30.91
C SER A 7 4.23 -25.41 -29.57
N GLN A 8 3.17 -26.22 -29.47
CA GLN A 8 2.88 -27.03 -28.26
C GLN A 8 4.05 -27.95 -27.87
N GLU A 9 4.88 -28.34 -28.86
CA GLU A 9 6.07 -29.14 -28.63
C GLU A 9 7.21 -28.34 -28.00
N GLU A 10 7.38 -27.07 -28.37
CA GLU A 10 8.36 -26.16 -27.73
C GLU A 10 7.96 -25.80 -26.29
N ILE A 11 6.68 -25.62 -26.03
CA ILE A 11 6.14 -25.39 -24.67
C ILE A 11 6.36 -26.63 -23.80
N ASN A 12 6.12 -27.82 -24.32
CA ASN A 12 6.35 -29.07 -23.60
C ASN A 12 7.83 -29.36 -23.37
N ALA A 13 8.72 -28.98 -24.28
CA ALA A 13 10.15 -29.09 -24.11
C ALA A 13 10.69 -28.16 -23.01
N LEU A 14 10.17 -26.94 -22.92
CA LEU A 14 10.48 -25.99 -21.84
C LEU A 14 9.98 -26.47 -20.47
N LEU A 15 8.81 -27.08 -20.41
CA LEU A 15 8.24 -27.66 -19.19
C LEU A 15 8.99 -28.92 -18.74
N SER A 16 9.45 -29.76 -19.67
CA SER A 16 10.22 -30.98 -19.34
C SER A 16 11.68 -30.71 -18.98
N GLY A 17 12.25 -29.58 -19.42
CA GLY A 17 13.60 -29.15 -19.03
C GLY A 17 13.71 -28.69 -17.59
N VAL A 18 12.59 -28.44 -16.94
CA VAL A 18 12.52 -28.04 -15.50
C VAL A 18 12.37 -29.24 -14.56
N VAL A 19 12.06 -30.44 -15.08
CA VAL A 19 11.69 -31.59 -14.25
C VAL A 19 12.82 -32.64 -14.07
N ASN A 20 13.95 -32.51 -14.76
CA ASN A 20 15.07 -33.47 -14.63
C ASN A 20 16.30 -32.82 -13.98
N ASN A 21 16.26 -32.64 -12.68
CA ASN A 21 17.46 -32.75 -11.85
C ASN A 21 17.15 -33.43 -10.51
N ASP A 22 17.60 -34.64 -10.45
CA ASP A 22 17.84 -35.56 -9.37
C ASP A 22 17.39 -35.25 -7.93
N THR A 23 16.65 -36.23 -7.44
CA THR A 23 16.39 -36.53 -6.03
C THR A 23 17.69 -36.76 -5.25
N SER A 24 18.02 -35.86 -4.34
CA SER A 24 18.54 -36.15 -2.99
C SER A 24 18.70 -34.86 -2.19
N ASP A 25 18.28 -34.92 -0.92
CA ASP A 25 18.32 -33.88 0.12
C ASP A 25 17.23 -32.79 0.07
N VAL A 26 16.08 -33.18 0.62
CA VAL A 26 15.11 -32.21 1.21
C VAL A 26 15.76 -31.69 2.49
N GLN A 27 16.55 -30.63 2.36
CA GLN A 27 16.82 -29.70 3.44
C GLN A 27 16.08 -28.41 3.10
N ASP A 28 15.32 -27.90 4.07
CA ASP A 28 14.60 -26.64 4.07
C ASP A 28 15.44 -25.53 3.41
N VAL A 29 15.24 -25.32 2.13
CA VAL A 29 15.66 -24.08 1.48
C VAL A 29 14.55 -23.06 1.76
N GLU A 30 14.55 -22.51 2.99
CA GLU A 30 14.05 -21.15 3.17
C GLU A 30 14.76 -20.32 2.10
N THR A 31 14.02 -19.94 1.07
CA THR A 31 14.47 -18.97 0.09
C THR A 31 14.56 -17.64 0.85
N LYS A 32 15.69 -17.45 1.55
CA LYS A 32 16.17 -16.13 1.93
C LYS A 32 16.40 -15.39 0.62
N GLN A 33 15.37 -14.73 0.14
CA GLN A 33 15.53 -13.57 -0.72
C GLN A 33 16.21 -12.55 0.17
N GLU A 34 17.54 -12.60 0.26
CA GLU A 34 18.35 -11.55 0.86
C GLU A 34 17.92 -10.28 0.15
N ILE A 35 17.42 -9.33 0.92
CA ILE A 35 17.19 -7.98 0.45
C ILE A 35 18.59 -7.45 0.13
N VAL A 36 18.96 -7.53 -1.13
CA VAL A 36 20.22 -6.99 -1.64
C VAL A 36 20.08 -5.48 -1.46
N ASP A 37 21.00 -4.85 -0.72
CA ASP A 37 21.00 -3.44 -0.31
C ASP A 37 19.97 -3.08 0.78
N ALA A 38 20.18 -3.58 2.00
CA ALA A 38 19.45 -3.09 3.16
C ALA A 38 19.84 -1.62 3.46
N PHE A 39 18.84 -0.75 3.65
CA PHE A 39 19.08 0.62 4.08
C PHE A 39 19.87 0.67 5.38
N THR A 40 20.82 1.58 5.45
CA THR A 40 21.53 1.93 6.68
C THR A 40 20.57 2.58 7.68
N ASP A 41 20.93 2.61 8.95
CA ASP A 41 20.10 3.26 9.97
C ASP A 41 19.92 4.75 9.70
N MET A 42 20.95 5.44 9.16
CA MET A 42 20.88 6.84 8.76
C MET A 42 19.87 7.06 7.61
N GLU A 43 19.81 6.17 6.64
CA GLU A 43 18.84 6.24 5.55
C GLU A 43 17.42 5.97 6.06
N LYS A 44 17.23 5.03 6.98
CA LYS A 44 15.94 4.77 7.62
C LYS A 44 15.47 5.98 8.43
N ASP A 45 16.36 6.61 9.17
CA ASP A 45 16.06 7.83 9.94
C ASP A 45 15.65 8.98 9.01
N ALA A 46 16.36 9.17 7.90
CA ALA A 46 16.03 10.19 6.89
C ALA A 46 14.66 9.90 6.24
N ILE A 47 14.37 8.65 5.87
CA ILE A 47 13.07 8.25 5.32
C ILE A 47 11.97 8.45 6.38
N GLY A 48 12.25 8.13 7.63
CA GLY A 48 11.33 8.33 8.74
C GLY A 48 10.96 9.80 8.94
N GLU A 49 11.94 10.71 8.86
CA GLU A 49 11.69 12.16 8.99
C GLU A 49 10.91 12.71 7.80
N ILE A 50 11.25 12.32 6.57
CA ILE A 50 10.49 12.66 5.37
C ILE A 50 9.04 12.18 5.51
N GLY A 51 8.85 10.93 5.95
CA GLY A 51 7.53 10.36 6.21
C GLY A 51 6.77 11.13 7.29
N ASN A 52 7.42 11.49 8.39
CA ASN A 52 6.82 12.26 9.48
C ASN A 52 6.30 13.63 9.02
N ILE A 53 7.13 14.37 8.29
CA ILE A 53 6.77 15.70 7.79
C ILE A 53 5.61 15.62 6.76
N SER A 54 5.72 14.70 5.79
CA SER A 54 4.69 14.56 4.75
C SER A 54 3.35 14.06 5.32
N MET A 55 3.39 13.13 6.27
CA MET A 55 2.19 12.65 6.96
C MET A 55 1.61 13.69 7.92
N GLY A 56 2.41 14.62 8.46
CA GLY A 56 1.93 15.78 9.20
C GLY A 56 1.03 16.68 8.35
N SER A 57 1.42 16.93 7.11
CA SER A 57 0.59 17.65 6.13
C SER A 57 -0.69 16.87 5.80
N ALA A 58 -0.58 15.56 5.64
CA ALA A 58 -1.72 14.66 5.43
C ALA A 58 -2.71 14.68 6.61
N ALA A 59 -2.21 14.64 7.86
CA ALA A 59 -3.05 14.72 9.06
C ALA A 59 -3.80 16.05 9.17
N THR A 60 -3.18 17.16 8.78
CA THR A 60 -3.84 18.48 8.72
C THR A 60 -4.99 18.48 7.70
N THR A 61 -4.79 17.83 6.56
CA THR A 61 -5.86 17.69 5.55
C THR A 61 -7.01 16.84 6.07
N LEU A 62 -6.72 15.71 6.72
CA LEU A 62 -7.74 14.87 7.35
C LEU A 62 -8.49 15.64 8.46
N PHE A 63 -7.80 16.41 9.30
CA PHE A 63 -8.45 17.28 10.28
C PHE A 63 -9.49 18.20 9.63
N THR A 64 -9.13 18.84 8.50
CA THR A 64 -10.03 19.74 7.78
C THR A 64 -11.26 19.00 7.23
N LEU A 65 -11.07 17.78 6.72
CA LEU A 65 -12.16 16.95 6.18
C LEU A 65 -13.09 16.41 7.26
N LEU A 66 -12.53 15.96 8.37
CA LEU A 66 -13.27 15.27 9.41
C LEU A 66 -13.79 16.21 10.51
N SER A 67 -13.30 17.45 10.58
CA SER A 67 -13.52 18.40 11.69
C SER A 67 -13.15 17.79 13.06
N GLN A 68 -12.27 16.80 13.05
CA GLN A 68 -11.77 16.10 14.22
C GLN A 68 -10.24 16.11 14.23
N ARG A 69 -9.66 16.27 15.42
CA ARG A 69 -8.20 16.28 15.57
C ARG A 69 -7.60 14.93 15.16
N VAL A 70 -6.70 14.97 14.19
CA VAL A 70 -5.94 13.82 13.73
C VAL A 70 -4.50 13.97 14.21
N GLU A 71 -4.03 13.03 14.98
CA GLU A 71 -2.65 12.99 15.46
C GLU A 71 -1.93 11.79 14.83
N ILE A 72 -0.72 12.02 14.36
CA ILE A 72 0.18 10.95 13.91
C ILE A 72 1.31 10.79 14.92
N THR A 73 1.76 9.58 15.10
CA THR A 73 2.96 9.24 15.87
C THR A 73 4.18 9.18 14.98
N THR A 74 5.37 9.30 15.55
CA THR A 74 6.63 9.14 14.81
C THR A 74 6.65 7.78 14.09
N PRO A 75 6.88 7.77 12.77
CA PRO A 75 6.86 6.53 12.01
C PRO A 75 8.07 5.64 12.32
N THR A 76 7.88 4.34 12.26
CA THR A 76 8.96 3.35 12.31
C THR A 76 9.19 2.80 10.91
N VAL A 77 10.42 2.96 10.40
CA VAL A 77 10.80 2.49 9.06
C VAL A 77 11.34 1.06 9.12
N LYS A 78 10.77 0.17 8.33
CA LYS A 78 11.21 -1.22 8.19
C LYS A 78 11.27 -1.59 6.71
N GLN A 79 12.33 -2.27 6.32
CA GLN A 79 12.44 -2.86 4.99
C GLN A 79 11.93 -4.30 5.04
N THR A 80 11.00 -4.62 4.15
CA THR A 80 10.35 -5.94 4.13
C THR A 80 9.85 -6.30 2.72
N THR A 81 9.32 -7.48 2.53
CA THR A 81 8.70 -7.92 1.28
C THR A 81 7.19 -7.78 1.34
N ILE A 82 6.53 -7.65 0.17
CA ILE A 82 5.06 -7.58 0.07
C ILE A 82 4.39 -8.80 0.71
N THR A 83 4.98 -9.98 0.55
CA THR A 83 4.47 -11.23 1.15
C THR A 83 4.41 -11.12 2.67
N LYS A 84 5.48 -10.64 3.32
CA LYS A 84 5.52 -10.45 4.78
C LYS A 84 4.55 -9.37 5.25
N ILE A 85 4.33 -8.32 4.45
CA ILE A 85 3.32 -7.31 4.75
C ILE A 85 1.94 -7.95 4.76
N ALA A 86 1.57 -8.70 3.72
CA ALA A 86 0.27 -9.35 3.59
C ALA A 86 -0.02 -10.34 4.75
N GLU A 87 1.00 -11.01 5.28
CA GLU A 87 0.88 -11.91 6.43
C GLU A 87 0.77 -11.19 7.78
N SER A 88 1.25 -9.94 7.85
CA SER A 88 1.36 -9.19 9.12
C SER A 88 0.07 -8.47 9.51
N TYR A 89 -0.87 -8.28 8.58
CA TYR A 89 -2.09 -7.52 8.85
C TYR A 89 -3.29 -8.45 9.03
N PRO A 90 -4.07 -8.25 10.13
CA PRO A 90 -5.29 -9.02 10.35
C PRO A 90 -6.36 -8.63 9.33
N LEU A 91 -7.10 -9.64 8.87
CA LEU A 91 -8.28 -9.46 8.01
C LEU A 91 -9.54 -9.18 8.85
N PRO A 92 -10.52 -8.43 8.33
CA PRO A 92 -10.49 -7.70 7.07
C PRO A 92 -9.77 -6.35 7.15
N PHE A 93 -9.24 -5.86 6.03
CA PHE A 93 -8.67 -4.52 5.95
C PHE A 93 -9.02 -3.85 4.61
N VAL A 94 -8.84 -2.54 4.55
CA VAL A 94 -8.99 -1.75 3.32
C VAL A 94 -7.61 -1.36 2.82
N SER A 95 -7.30 -1.73 1.59
CA SER A 95 -6.08 -1.34 0.88
C SER A 95 -6.35 -0.14 0.00
N VAL A 96 -5.46 0.85 0.06
CA VAL A 96 -5.49 2.05 -0.79
C VAL A 96 -4.19 2.11 -1.57
N PHE A 97 -4.30 1.91 -2.86
CA PHE A 97 -3.18 1.85 -3.79
C PHE A 97 -3.04 3.14 -4.57
N ILE A 98 -1.87 3.76 -4.51
CA ILE A 98 -1.57 5.05 -5.13
C ILE A 98 -0.24 4.96 -5.86
N LYS A 99 -0.23 5.28 -7.15
CA LYS A 99 1.01 5.32 -7.93
C LYS A 99 1.51 6.77 -8.02
N TYR A 100 2.81 6.97 -7.88
CA TYR A 100 3.44 8.23 -8.26
C TYR A 100 3.45 8.34 -9.79
N SER A 101 3.03 9.48 -10.30
CA SER A 101 2.98 9.76 -11.75
C SER A 101 4.14 10.63 -12.22
N VAL A 102 4.73 11.42 -11.30
CA VAL A 102 5.87 12.32 -11.55
C VAL A 102 6.78 12.34 -10.33
N GLY A 103 8.06 12.41 -10.53
CA GLY A 103 9.09 12.75 -9.54
C GLY A 103 9.66 11.57 -8.75
N ILE A 104 8.87 10.56 -8.48
CA ILE A 104 9.29 9.32 -7.80
C ILE A 104 8.84 8.13 -8.63
N ASP A 105 9.70 7.15 -8.80
CA ASP A 105 9.32 5.86 -9.40
C ASP A 105 8.90 4.91 -8.29
N GLY A 106 7.64 4.48 -8.33
CA GLY A 106 7.10 3.57 -7.34
C GLY A 106 5.62 3.77 -7.05
N MET A 107 5.19 3.11 -6.00
CA MET A 107 3.80 3.11 -5.55
C MET A 107 3.73 3.18 -4.03
N ASN A 108 2.62 3.70 -3.55
CA ASN A 108 2.28 3.75 -2.14
C ASN A 108 1.09 2.83 -1.89
N LEU A 109 1.18 2.00 -0.88
CA LEU A 109 0.11 1.14 -0.41
C LEU A 109 -0.21 1.49 1.04
N LEU A 110 -1.40 2.03 1.27
CA LEU A 110 -1.92 2.25 2.61
C LEU A 110 -2.79 1.06 3.00
N ILE A 111 -2.59 0.54 4.20
CA ILE A 111 -3.40 -0.52 4.77
C ILE A 111 -4.12 0.05 5.99
N LEU A 112 -5.44 0.11 5.90
CA LEU A 112 -6.31 0.68 6.91
C LEU A 112 -7.15 -0.42 7.55
N LYS A 113 -7.31 -0.37 8.87
CA LYS A 113 -8.27 -1.25 9.54
C LYS A 113 -9.68 -0.90 9.10
N GLU A 114 -10.52 -1.90 8.91
CA GLU A 114 -11.90 -1.68 8.49
C GLU A 114 -12.67 -0.77 9.47
N ASP A 115 -12.44 -0.95 10.77
CA ASP A 115 -13.09 -0.13 11.79
C ASP A 115 -12.68 1.35 11.71
N ASP A 116 -11.40 1.63 11.42
CA ASP A 116 -10.93 3.01 11.23
C ASP A 116 -11.58 3.64 9.98
N VAL A 117 -11.73 2.87 8.91
CA VAL A 117 -12.42 3.33 7.69
C VAL A 117 -13.88 3.64 7.97
N LYS A 118 -14.58 2.81 8.76
CA LYS A 118 -15.97 3.04 9.17
C LYS A 118 -16.13 4.35 9.94
N VAL A 119 -15.23 4.63 10.89
CA VAL A 119 -15.21 5.89 11.66
C VAL A 119 -14.96 7.08 10.75
N ILE A 120 -13.90 7.03 9.91
CA ILE A 120 -13.56 8.12 8.99
C ILE A 120 -14.73 8.42 8.05
N THR A 121 -15.33 7.40 7.46
CA THR A 121 -16.43 7.58 6.52
C THR A 121 -17.72 8.08 7.18
N SER A 122 -18.03 7.64 8.41
CA SER A 122 -19.12 8.21 9.20
C SER A 122 -18.93 9.73 9.37
N LEU A 123 -17.76 10.15 9.86
CA LEU A 123 -17.44 11.58 10.03
C LEU A 123 -17.54 12.37 8.72
N MET A 124 -17.05 11.83 7.61
CA MET A 124 -17.14 12.48 6.29
C MET A 124 -18.57 12.65 5.79
N LEU A 125 -19.44 11.72 6.13
CA LEU A 125 -20.85 11.73 5.73
C LEU A 125 -21.74 12.55 6.69
N GLY A 126 -21.12 13.21 7.68
CA GLY A 126 -21.81 14.10 8.62
C GLY A 126 -22.28 13.41 9.90
N GLY A 127 -21.83 12.18 10.14
CA GLY A 127 -22.07 11.46 11.38
C GLY A 127 -21.12 11.86 12.52
N ASP A 128 -21.27 11.20 13.66
CA ASP A 128 -20.45 11.45 14.86
C ASP A 128 -19.25 10.51 15.02
N GLY A 129 -19.14 9.49 14.18
CA GLY A 129 -18.08 8.49 14.23
C GLY A 129 -18.15 7.54 15.43
N VAL A 130 -19.26 7.51 16.16
CA VAL A 130 -19.46 6.71 17.37
C VAL A 130 -20.77 5.94 17.33
N SER A 131 -21.91 6.64 17.19
CA SER A 131 -23.24 6.03 17.28
C SER A 131 -23.79 5.58 15.91
N ASP A 132 -23.27 6.10 14.82
CA ASP A 132 -23.72 5.88 13.46
C ASP A 132 -22.69 5.09 12.60
N ILE A 133 -21.82 4.31 13.26
CA ILE A 133 -20.83 3.48 12.56
C ILE A 133 -21.57 2.37 11.78
N PRO A 134 -21.32 2.25 10.46
CA PRO A 134 -21.96 1.22 9.65
C PRO A 134 -21.52 -0.19 10.06
N GLU A 135 -22.45 -1.15 10.03
CA GLU A 135 -22.13 -2.55 10.27
C GLU A 135 -21.18 -3.07 9.19
N ASP A 136 -21.49 -2.76 7.93
CA ASP A 136 -20.69 -3.13 6.76
C ASP A 136 -20.29 -1.92 5.92
N LEU A 137 -19.14 -2.02 5.24
CA LEU A 137 -18.71 -1.04 4.25
C LEU A 137 -19.47 -1.23 2.94
N THR A 138 -20.11 -0.16 2.48
CA THR A 138 -20.76 -0.08 1.16
C THR A 138 -19.87 0.65 0.15
N GLU A 139 -20.24 0.61 -1.14
CA GLU A 139 -19.56 1.39 -2.19
C GLU A 139 -19.50 2.89 -1.88
N MET A 140 -20.49 3.45 -1.19
CA MET A 140 -20.48 4.84 -0.75
C MET A 140 -19.35 5.09 0.25
N HIS A 141 -19.14 4.20 1.21
CA HIS A 141 -18.05 4.31 2.17
C HIS A 141 -16.68 4.15 1.48
N LEU A 142 -16.54 3.22 0.53
CA LEU A 142 -15.31 3.05 -0.24
C LEU A 142 -15.02 4.28 -1.11
N SER A 143 -16.03 4.93 -1.66
CA SER A 143 -15.88 6.18 -2.40
C SER A 143 -15.46 7.33 -1.48
N ALA A 144 -16.07 7.44 -0.30
CA ALA A 144 -15.73 8.48 0.68
C ALA A 144 -14.27 8.32 1.17
N ILE A 145 -13.83 7.11 1.53
CA ILE A 145 -12.46 6.89 1.94
C ILE A 145 -11.47 7.12 0.78
N SER A 146 -11.85 6.79 -0.45
CA SER A 146 -11.04 7.08 -1.63
C SER A 146 -10.79 8.58 -1.78
N GLU A 147 -11.80 9.41 -1.61
CA GLU A 147 -11.68 10.86 -1.66
C GLU A 147 -10.83 11.40 -0.51
N ALA A 148 -11.04 10.92 0.72
CA ALA A 148 -10.19 11.29 1.87
C ALA A 148 -8.72 10.98 1.60
N MET A 149 -8.42 9.78 1.10
CA MET A 149 -7.06 9.36 0.80
C MET A 149 -6.46 10.15 -0.37
N ASN A 150 -7.27 10.51 -1.36
CA ASN A 150 -6.81 11.35 -2.48
C ASN A 150 -6.36 12.73 -1.99
N GLN A 151 -7.15 13.39 -1.17
CA GLN A 151 -6.80 14.70 -0.62
C GLN A 151 -5.63 14.63 0.35
N MET A 152 -5.62 13.64 1.23
CA MET A 152 -4.54 13.38 2.17
C MET A 152 -3.20 13.15 1.46
N MET A 153 -3.17 12.27 0.47
CA MET A 153 -1.95 11.93 -0.27
C MET A 153 -1.53 13.03 -1.25
N GLY A 154 -2.50 13.84 -1.73
CA GLY A 154 -2.21 15.06 -2.48
C GLY A 154 -1.41 16.07 -1.63
N ALA A 155 -1.83 16.29 -0.39
CA ALA A 155 -1.11 17.16 0.55
C ALA A 155 0.28 16.57 0.90
N ALA A 156 0.39 15.26 1.11
CA ALA A 156 1.67 14.59 1.33
C ALA A 156 2.62 14.75 0.13
N SER A 157 2.12 14.59 -1.10
CA SER A 157 2.90 14.79 -2.33
C SER A 157 3.39 16.22 -2.50
N THR A 158 2.57 17.21 -2.13
CA THR A 158 2.98 18.61 -2.13
C THR A 158 4.12 18.84 -1.14
N SER A 159 3.99 18.33 0.08
CA SER A 159 5.04 18.41 1.09
C SER A 159 6.33 17.71 0.65
N LEU A 160 6.24 16.54 0.03
CA LEU A 160 7.38 15.85 -0.57
C LEU A 160 8.04 16.67 -1.69
N SER A 161 7.23 17.32 -2.54
CA SER A 161 7.73 18.19 -3.61
C SER A 161 8.57 19.36 -3.07
N GLU A 162 8.11 19.96 -1.98
CA GLU A 162 8.82 21.05 -1.31
C GLU A 162 10.14 20.60 -0.69
N MET A 163 10.12 19.45 0.01
CA MET A 163 11.31 18.91 0.67
C MET A 163 12.38 18.44 -0.32
N LEU A 164 11.98 17.79 -1.40
CA LEU A 164 12.89 17.20 -2.37
C LEU A 164 13.24 18.17 -3.52
N GLY A 165 12.65 19.37 -3.55
CA GLY A 165 12.93 20.40 -4.54
C GLY A 165 12.54 20.04 -5.97
N GLY A 166 11.57 19.12 -6.14
CA GLY A 166 11.09 18.65 -7.42
C GLY A 166 9.59 18.37 -7.41
N LYS A 167 8.97 18.42 -8.60
CA LYS A 167 7.54 18.12 -8.73
C LYS A 167 7.27 16.64 -8.44
N ILE A 168 6.36 16.35 -7.52
CA ILE A 168 5.86 15.02 -7.22
C ILE A 168 4.34 15.02 -7.35
N ASP A 169 3.82 14.18 -8.24
CA ASP A 169 2.39 13.98 -8.47
C ASP A 169 1.99 12.53 -8.28
N ILE A 170 0.73 12.31 -7.95
CA ILE A 170 0.12 11.00 -7.75
C ILE A 170 -1.04 10.74 -8.73
N THR A 171 -1.32 9.46 -8.96
CA THR A 171 -2.59 9.05 -9.60
C THR A 171 -3.71 9.00 -8.57
N PRO A 172 -4.99 9.08 -8.99
CA PRO A 172 -6.12 8.83 -8.09
C PRO A 172 -5.99 7.48 -7.37
N PRO A 173 -6.33 7.40 -6.08
CA PRO A 173 -6.26 6.18 -5.30
C PRO A 173 -7.19 5.09 -5.85
N LYS A 174 -6.74 3.83 -5.75
CA LYS A 174 -7.58 2.66 -5.95
C LYS A 174 -7.82 2.00 -4.60
N VAL A 175 -9.08 1.92 -4.20
CA VAL A 175 -9.48 1.37 -2.90
C VAL A 175 -10.09 -0.02 -3.10
N SER A 176 -9.68 -0.97 -2.28
CA SER A 176 -10.22 -2.33 -2.28
C SER A 176 -10.36 -2.85 -0.85
N ARG A 177 -11.46 -3.54 -0.55
CA ARG A 177 -11.65 -4.28 0.69
C ARG A 177 -11.07 -5.68 0.52
N VAL A 178 -10.19 -6.09 1.42
CA VAL A 178 -9.55 -7.40 1.42
C VAL A 178 -10.15 -8.23 2.57
N ASN A 179 -10.90 -9.27 2.22
CA ASN A 179 -11.66 -10.07 3.18
C ASN A 179 -11.06 -11.47 3.40
N PHE A 180 -10.31 -12.00 2.43
CA PHE A 180 -9.79 -13.36 2.46
C PHE A 180 -8.31 -13.40 2.07
N GLN A 181 -7.57 -14.38 2.60
CA GLN A 181 -6.16 -14.62 2.21
C GLN A 181 -5.97 -14.95 0.71
N GLY A 182 -7.05 -15.20 -0.01
CA GLY A 182 -7.05 -15.43 -1.46
C GLY A 182 -7.15 -14.16 -2.31
N ASP A 183 -7.64 -13.05 -1.74
CA ASP A 183 -7.68 -11.73 -2.39
C ASP A 183 -6.27 -11.11 -2.32
N ARG A 184 -5.34 -11.65 -3.08
CA ARG A 184 -3.95 -11.16 -3.04
C ARG A 184 -3.82 -9.83 -3.77
N LEU A 185 -3.10 -8.92 -3.12
CA LEU A 185 -2.63 -7.64 -3.66
C LEU A 185 -1.82 -7.80 -4.96
#